data_bc875fb476608caf23d7dd80fa2f0231
#
_entry.id   bc875fb476608caf23d7dd80fa2f0231
#
_cell.length_a   1.000
_cell.length_b   1.000
_cell.length_c   1.000
_cell.angle_alpha   90.00
_cell.angle_beta   90.00
_cell.angle_gamma   90.00
#
_symmetry.space_group_name_H-M   'P 1'
#
loop_
_entity.id
_entity.type
_entity.pdbx_description
1 polymer ?
#
loop_
_entity_poly.entity_id
_entity_poly.type
_entity_poly.pdbx_seq_one_letter_code
_entity_poly.pdbx_strand_id
1 'polypeptide(L)'
;MNKGYLSLVLHGHLPYVRHPEHENFLEEDWLYEAITETYIPLITVFEGLVNDGVDFRITMTLSPTLTSMLMDALLQERYLKHINRLIDLAHHEIERTKHDPRFNTLANKYLFDFKHARYIFEKYNRNLVAAFKNFQDLGKLEIITCGATHGYFPLMDVCR
;
A
#
# COMPACT_ATOMS: atom_id res chain seq x y z
N MET A 1 -3.59 -34.17 15.68
CA MET A 1 -4.02 -33.14 16.67
C MET A 1 -3.29 -31.85 16.33
N ASN A 2 -4.02 -30.76 16.19
CA ASN A 2 -3.40 -29.44 16.02
C ASN A 2 -2.64 -29.08 17.30
N LYS A 3 -1.37 -28.63 17.16
CA LYS A 3 -0.52 -28.31 18.32
C LYS A 3 -0.67 -26.83 18.77
N GLY A 4 -1.38 -26.02 18.02
CA GLY A 4 -1.62 -24.61 18.30
C GLY A 4 -2.21 -23.89 17.08
N TYR A 5 -2.46 -22.58 17.26
CA TYR A 5 -2.95 -21.68 16.24
C TYR A 5 -2.04 -20.46 16.17
N LEU A 6 -1.79 -19.95 14.97
CA LEU A 6 -1.14 -18.65 14.71
C LEU A 6 -2.19 -17.74 14.09
N SER A 7 -2.40 -16.57 14.69
CA SER A 7 -3.24 -15.51 14.13
C SER A 7 -2.36 -14.31 13.76
N LEU A 8 -2.45 -13.88 12.50
CA LEU A 8 -1.80 -12.66 12.02
C LEU A 8 -2.85 -11.56 11.88
N VAL A 9 -2.66 -10.47 12.63
CA VAL A 9 -3.51 -9.28 12.57
C VAL A 9 -2.67 -8.12 12.07
N LEU A 10 -2.98 -7.62 10.89
CA LEU A 10 -2.29 -6.49 10.28
C LEU A 10 -3.05 -5.19 10.57
N HIS A 11 -2.32 -4.08 10.66
CA HIS A 11 -2.90 -2.78 10.92
C HIS A 11 -2.52 -1.77 9.83
N GLY A 12 -3.52 -1.37 9.03
CA GLY A 12 -3.37 -0.35 7.99
C GLY A 12 -3.90 1.00 8.47
N HIS A 13 -2.98 1.92 8.75
CA HIS A 13 -3.30 3.29 9.14
C HIS A 13 -2.24 4.27 8.64
N LEU A 14 -2.69 5.46 8.26
CA LEU A 14 -1.87 6.67 8.10
C LEU A 14 -2.64 7.88 8.61
N PRO A 15 -1.95 8.89 9.14
CA PRO A 15 -2.52 10.21 9.36
C PRO A 15 -3.12 10.76 8.07
N TYR A 16 -4.08 11.65 8.16
CA TYR A 16 -4.67 12.28 6.98
C TYR A 16 -3.73 13.34 6.41
N VAL A 17 -3.18 13.09 5.22
CA VAL A 17 -2.09 13.88 4.61
C VAL A 17 -2.48 14.53 3.27
N ARG A 18 -3.74 14.89 3.09
CA ARG A 18 -4.23 15.52 1.86
C ARG A 18 -4.09 17.05 1.92
N HIS A 19 -3.29 17.63 1.03
CA HIS A 19 -3.00 19.07 0.95
C HIS A 19 -3.34 19.62 -0.45
N PRO A 20 -4.62 19.87 -0.77
CA PRO A 20 -5.05 20.31 -2.11
C PRO A 20 -4.53 21.70 -2.48
N GLU A 21 -4.17 22.52 -1.50
CA GLU A 21 -3.63 23.87 -1.65
C GLU A 21 -2.19 23.91 -2.16
N HIS A 22 -1.47 22.79 -2.11
CA HIS A 22 -0.10 22.66 -2.58
C HIS A 22 -0.03 21.68 -3.75
N GLU A 23 0.82 21.96 -4.73
CA GLU A 23 1.06 21.02 -5.85
C GLU A 23 1.83 19.77 -5.39
N ASN A 24 2.79 19.94 -4.48
CA ASN A 24 3.56 18.88 -3.84
C ASN A 24 3.66 19.18 -2.33
N PHE A 25 3.46 18.19 -1.52
CA PHE A 25 3.55 18.29 -0.07
C PHE A 25 4.25 17.06 0.51
N LEU A 26 5.25 17.29 1.38
CA LEU A 26 6.15 16.24 1.85
C LEU A 26 5.41 15.09 2.55
N GLU A 27 4.37 15.40 3.34
CA GLU A 27 3.63 14.39 4.08
C GLU A 27 2.80 13.47 3.17
N GLU A 28 2.47 13.90 1.95
CA GLU A 28 1.82 13.03 0.97
C GLU A 28 2.76 11.91 0.49
N ASP A 29 4.09 12.11 0.56
CA ASP A 29 5.07 11.08 0.22
C ASP A 29 4.94 9.85 1.15
N TRP A 30 4.52 10.02 2.42
CA TRP A 30 4.25 8.89 3.32
C TRP A 30 3.16 7.96 2.77
N LEU A 31 2.10 8.53 2.18
CA LEU A 31 1.07 7.73 1.52
C LEU A 31 1.63 7.02 0.28
N TYR A 32 2.44 7.70 -0.53
CA TYR A 32 3.00 7.14 -1.76
C TYR A 32 3.99 6.01 -1.47
N GLU A 33 4.82 6.17 -0.45
CA GLU A 33 5.71 5.12 0.04
C GLU A 33 4.90 3.93 0.57
N ALA A 34 3.89 4.17 1.41
CA ALA A 34 3.04 3.11 1.92
C ALA A 34 2.29 2.34 0.81
N ILE A 35 1.83 3.02 -0.23
CA ILE A 35 1.23 2.37 -1.41
C ILE A 35 2.26 1.48 -2.10
N THR A 36 3.46 2.02 -2.37
CA THR A 36 4.50 1.35 -3.15
C THR A 36 5.16 0.19 -2.39
N GLU A 37 5.44 0.38 -1.09
CA GLU A 37 6.28 -0.53 -0.31
C GLU A 37 5.50 -1.44 0.64
N THR A 38 4.20 -1.15 0.85
CA THR A 38 3.38 -1.93 1.78
C THR A 38 2.11 -2.47 1.12
N TYR A 39 1.20 -1.61 0.63
CA TYR A 39 -0.12 -2.07 0.21
C TYR A 39 -0.09 -2.85 -1.11
N ILE A 40 0.66 -2.39 -2.09
CA ILE A 40 0.81 -3.11 -3.36
C ILE A 40 1.58 -4.42 -3.19
N PRO A 41 2.71 -4.49 -2.48
CA PRO A 41 3.35 -5.77 -2.16
C PRO A 41 2.43 -6.74 -1.44
N LEU A 42 1.63 -6.26 -0.48
CA LEU A 42 0.68 -7.11 0.24
C LEU A 42 -0.41 -7.68 -0.68
N ILE A 43 -0.98 -6.84 -1.56
CA ILE A 43 -1.94 -7.27 -2.59
C ILE A 43 -1.30 -8.31 -3.51
N THR A 44 -0.05 -8.10 -3.94
CA THR A 44 0.68 -9.04 -4.79
C THR A 44 0.86 -10.40 -4.11
N VAL A 45 1.22 -10.40 -2.82
CA VAL A 45 1.33 -11.64 -2.02
C VAL A 45 -0.02 -12.35 -1.93
N PHE A 46 -1.09 -11.63 -1.64
CA PHE A 46 -2.43 -12.22 -1.55
C PHE A 46 -2.89 -12.79 -2.89
N GLU A 47 -2.64 -12.09 -4.01
CA GLU A 47 -2.91 -12.63 -5.35
C GLU A 47 -2.14 -13.92 -5.61
N GLY A 48 -0.85 -13.95 -5.27
CA GLY A 48 -0.01 -15.15 -5.41
C GLY A 48 -0.58 -16.32 -4.62
N LEU A 49 -0.89 -16.12 -3.34
CA LEU A 49 -1.46 -17.15 -2.48
C LEU A 49 -2.82 -17.67 -2.99
N VAL A 50 -3.68 -16.79 -3.52
CA VAL A 50 -4.95 -17.19 -4.14
C VAL A 50 -4.70 -18.03 -5.39
N ASN A 51 -3.79 -17.58 -6.28
CA ASN A 51 -3.46 -18.29 -7.52
C ASN A 51 -2.84 -19.67 -7.26
N ASP A 52 -2.03 -19.78 -6.21
CA ASP A 52 -1.41 -21.05 -5.78
C ASP A 52 -2.38 -21.97 -5.04
N GLY A 53 -3.63 -21.54 -4.83
CA GLY A 53 -4.66 -22.32 -4.13
C GLY A 53 -4.40 -22.46 -2.62
N VAL A 54 -3.57 -21.61 -2.01
CA VAL A 54 -3.28 -21.66 -0.58
C VAL A 54 -4.50 -21.22 0.22
N ASP A 55 -4.88 -22.03 1.20
CA ASP A 55 -5.99 -21.71 2.09
C ASP A 55 -5.51 -20.90 3.30
N PHE A 56 -5.33 -19.59 3.09
CA PHE A 56 -4.95 -18.64 4.13
C PHE A 56 -6.15 -17.83 4.63
N ARG A 57 -6.01 -17.30 5.84
CA ARG A 57 -6.91 -16.31 6.45
C ARG A 57 -6.06 -15.29 7.18
N ILE A 58 -6.30 -14.00 6.93
CA ILE A 58 -5.61 -12.89 7.57
C ILE A 58 -6.66 -11.89 8.06
N THR A 59 -6.44 -11.36 9.25
CA THR A 59 -7.24 -10.28 9.81
C THR A 59 -6.51 -8.94 9.60
N MET A 60 -7.21 -7.90 9.20
CA MET A 60 -6.60 -6.59 8.95
C MET A 60 -7.55 -5.45 9.35
N THR A 61 -6.99 -4.37 9.88
CA THR A 61 -7.70 -3.09 9.93
C THR A 61 -7.28 -2.22 8.75
N LEU A 62 -8.22 -1.45 8.23
CA LEU A 62 -7.98 -0.33 7.32
C LEU A 62 -8.69 0.90 7.90
N SER A 63 -7.93 1.85 8.42
CA SER A 63 -8.55 3.02 9.06
C SER A 63 -9.33 3.86 8.05
N PRO A 64 -10.43 4.52 8.49
CA PRO A 64 -11.21 5.41 7.62
C PRO A 64 -10.38 6.53 6.98
N THR A 65 -9.39 7.08 7.70
CA THR A 65 -8.46 8.08 7.15
C THR A 65 -7.67 7.51 5.97
N LEU A 66 -7.09 6.32 6.13
CA LEU A 66 -6.36 5.64 5.06
C LEU A 66 -7.25 5.31 3.86
N THR A 67 -8.41 4.70 4.09
CA THR A 67 -9.33 4.35 2.99
C THR A 67 -9.84 5.58 2.25
N SER A 68 -10.11 6.69 2.95
CA SER A 68 -10.49 7.96 2.32
C SER A 68 -9.38 8.49 1.40
N MET A 69 -8.12 8.43 1.83
CA MET A 69 -6.98 8.86 1.00
C MET A 69 -6.73 7.94 -0.19
N LEU A 70 -6.83 6.62 -0.01
CA LEU A 70 -6.69 5.65 -1.11
C LEU A 70 -7.79 5.78 -2.18
N MET A 71 -8.94 6.34 -1.83
CA MET A 71 -10.05 6.60 -2.74
C MET A 71 -10.09 8.03 -3.29
N ASP A 72 -9.24 8.92 -2.79
CA ASP A 72 -9.20 10.33 -3.22
C ASP A 72 -8.58 10.48 -4.61
N ALA A 73 -9.33 11.03 -5.57
CA ALA A 73 -8.90 11.14 -6.95
C ALA A 73 -7.65 12.03 -7.13
N LEU A 74 -7.49 13.07 -6.30
CA LEU A 74 -6.31 13.94 -6.34
C LEU A 74 -5.06 13.17 -5.91
N LEU A 75 -5.14 12.42 -4.80
CA LEU A 75 -4.02 11.63 -4.30
C LEU A 75 -3.68 10.47 -5.22
N GLN A 76 -4.67 9.85 -5.85
CA GLN A 76 -4.45 8.82 -6.88
C GLN A 76 -3.70 9.37 -8.10
N GLU A 77 -4.06 10.55 -8.58
CA GLU A 77 -3.37 11.19 -9.70
C GLU A 77 -1.94 11.60 -9.32
N ARG A 78 -1.74 12.14 -8.12
CA ARG A 78 -0.42 12.51 -7.60
C ARG A 78 0.47 11.28 -7.40
N TYR A 79 -0.09 10.18 -6.86
CA TYR A 79 0.65 8.92 -6.76
C TYR A 79 1.10 8.42 -8.14
N LEU A 80 0.24 8.49 -9.15
CA LEU A 80 0.63 8.08 -10.50
C LEU A 80 1.79 8.92 -11.05
N LYS A 81 1.79 10.24 -10.81
CA LYS A 81 2.93 11.11 -11.16
C LYS A 81 4.18 10.75 -10.38
N HIS A 82 4.04 10.49 -9.07
CA HIS A 82 5.15 10.10 -8.20
C HIS A 82 5.81 8.79 -8.68
N ILE A 83 5.03 7.73 -8.91
CA ILE A 83 5.59 6.44 -9.33
C ILE A 83 6.24 6.51 -10.72
N ASN A 84 5.70 7.30 -11.66
CA ASN A 84 6.32 7.53 -12.96
C ASN A 84 7.67 8.24 -12.82
N ARG A 85 7.77 9.25 -11.94
CA ARG A 85 9.04 9.92 -11.63
C ARG A 85 10.08 8.95 -11.06
N LEU A 86 9.66 8.02 -10.18
CA LEU A 86 10.55 6.99 -9.64
C LEU A 86 11.02 6.01 -10.72
N ILE A 87 10.16 5.64 -11.67
CA ILE A 87 10.53 4.79 -12.82
C ILE A 87 11.58 5.49 -13.69
N ASP A 88 11.38 6.78 -13.99
CA ASP A 88 12.33 7.58 -14.76
C ASP A 88 13.67 7.70 -14.02
N LEU A 89 13.63 7.98 -12.71
CA LEU A 89 14.83 8.01 -11.88
C LEU A 89 15.58 6.68 -11.89
N ALA A 90 14.87 5.55 -11.79
CA ALA A 90 15.48 4.23 -11.83
C ALA A 90 16.16 3.96 -13.18
N HIS A 91 15.59 4.42 -14.30
CA HIS A 91 16.27 4.36 -15.62
C HIS A 91 17.57 5.18 -15.63
N HIS A 92 17.58 6.39 -15.09
CA HIS A 92 18.80 7.19 -14.95
C HIS A 92 19.83 6.52 -14.05
N GLU A 93 19.41 5.90 -12.94
CA GLU A 93 20.32 5.19 -12.04
C GLU A 93 20.94 3.95 -12.68
N ILE A 94 20.23 3.22 -13.54
CA ILE A 94 20.79 2.09 -14.30
C ILE A 94 21.95 2.59 -15.18
N GLU A 95 21.77 3.69 -15.90
CA GLU A 95 22.82 4.28 -16.75
C GLU A 95 23.99 4.81 -15.89
N ARG A 96 23.69 5.52 -14.79
CA ARG A 96 24.70 6.06 -13.89
C ARG A 96 25.58 4.96 -13.27
N THR A 97 24.97 3.83 -12.93
CA THR A 97 25.63 2.73 -12.19
C THR A 97 26.16 1.61 -13.09
N LYS A 98 26.11 1.76 -14.41
CA LYS A 98 26.49 0.70 -15.35
C LYS A 98 27.90 0.11 -15.17
N HIS A 99 28.79 0.86 -14.52
CA HIS A 99 30.16 0.42 -14.23
C HIS A 99 30.32 -0.19 -12.81
N ASP A 100 29.27 -0.20 -11.98
CA ASP A 100 29.24 -0.85 -10.66
C ASP A 100 28.14 -1.91 -10.61
N PRO A 101 28.49 -3.21 -10.80
CA PRO A 101 27.50 -4.28 -10.90
C PRO A 101 26.57 -4.38 -9.68
N ARG A 102 27.02 -4.02 -8.47
CA ARG A 102 26.22 -4.12 -7.25
C ARG A 102 25.12 -3.08 -7.25
N PHE A 103 25.47 -1.82 -7.49
CA PHE A 103 24.47 -0.73 -7.56
C PHE A 103 23.59 -0.85 -8.80
N ASN A 104 24.15 -1.33 -9.93
CA ASN A 104 23.36 -1.56 -11.15
C ASN A 104 22.30 -2.64 -10.95
N THR A 105 22.64 -3.75 -10.26
CA THR A 105 21.67 -4.79 -9.90
C THR A 105 20.53 -4.21 -9.03
N LEU A 106 20.87 -3.36 -8.05
CA LEU A 106 19.89 -2.71 -7.19
C LEU A 106 18.99 -1.74 -7.98
N ALA A 107 19.55 -0.92 -8.86
CA ALA A 107 18.79 -0.01 -9.71
C ALA A 107 17.81 -0.77 -10.64
N ASN A 108 18.22 -1.90 -11.21
CA ASN A 108 17.32 -2.75 -11.99
C ASN A 108 16.20 -3.37 -11.15
N LYS A 109 16.49 -3.77 -9.89
CA LYS A 109 15.48 -4.26 -8.96
C LYS A 109 14.43 -3.17 -8.68
N TYR A 110 14.84 -1.95 -8.35
CA TYR A 110 13.91 -0.84 -8.11
C TYR A 110 13.08 -0.50 -9.36
N LEU A 111 13.68 -0.52 -10.55
CA LEU A 111 12.92 -0.33 -11.79
C LEU A 111 11.81 -1.38 -11.95
N PHE A 112 12.14 -2.64 -11.66
CA PHE A 112 11.16 -3.73 -11.70
C PHE A 112 10.05 -3.51 -10.68
N ASP A 113 10.39 -3.20 -9.42
CA ASP A 113 9.45 -3.01 -8.32
C ASP A 113 8.51 -1.82 -8.59
N PHE A 114 9.04 -0.68 -9.07
CA PHE A 114 8.23 0.50 -9.39
C PHE A 114 7.29 0.25 -10.58
N LYS A 115 7.75 -0.43 -11.63
CA LYS A 115 6.91 -0.83 -12.76
C LYS A 115 5.80 -1.79 -12.32
N HIS A 116 6.13 -2.74 -11.44
CA HIS A 116 5.16 -3.65 -10.87
C HIS A 116 4.13 -2.91 -10.00
N ALA A 117 4.58 -1.99 -9.16
CA ALA A 117 3.70 -1.16 -8.34
C ALA A 117 2.70 -0.37 -9.20
N ARG A 118 3.19 0.29 -10.26
CA ARG A 118 2.32 0.98 -11.21
C ARG A 118 1.32 0.04 -11.88
N TYR A 119 1.78 -1.12 -12.33
CA TYR A 119 0.92 -2.12 -12.97
C TYR A 119 -0.22 -2.57 -12.05
N ILE A 120 0.06 -2.92 -10.80
CA ILE A 120 -0.97 -3.34 -9.84
C ILE A 120 -1.94 -2.18 -9.54
N PHE A 121 -1.43 -0.97 -9.38
CA PHE A 121 -2.27 0.21 -9.14
C PHE A 121 -3.26 0.45 -10.29
N GLU A 122 -2.79 0.36 -11.55
CA GLU A 122 -3.63 0.51 -12.74
C GLU A 122 -4.58 -0.69 -12.92
N LYS A 123 -4.14 -1.92 -12.62
CA LYS A 123 -4.96 -3.14 -12.66
C LYS A 123 -6.24 -3.02 -11.84
N TYR A 124 -6.16 -2.38 -10.68
CA TYR A 124 -7.30 -2.12 -9.81
C TYR A 124 -7.96 -0.75 -10.06
N ASN A 125 -7.77 -0.17 -11.25
CA ASN A 125 -8.32 1.15 -11.60
C ASN A 125 -7.99 2.23 -10.55
N ARG A 126 -6.79 2.20 -10.00
CA ARG A 126 -6.27 3.10 -8.96
C ARG A 126 -6.98 2.97 -7.60
N ASN A 127 -7.89 2.03 -7.45
CA ASN A 127 -8.67 1.81 -6.22
C ASN A 127 -8.16 0.59 -5.44
N LEU A 128 -7.18 0.78 -4.57
CA LEU A 128 -6.62 -0.30 -3.75
C LEU A 128 -7.60 -0.79 -2.67
N VAL A 129 -8.58 0.03 -2.27
CA VAL A 129 -9.64 -0.41 -1.35
C VAL A 129 -10.48 -1.50 -2.01
N ALA A 130 -10.77 -1.38 -3.31
CA ALA A 130 -11.45 -2.43 -4.07
C ALA A 130 -10.61 -3.71 -4.17
N ALA A 131 -9.28 -3.60 -4.23
CA ALA A 131 -8.40 -4.77 -4.19
C ALA A 131 -8.53 -5.53 -2.87
N PHE A 132 -8.47 -4.86 -1.73
CA PHE A 132 -8.67 -5.48 -0.41
C PHE A 132 -10.08 -6.06 -0.26
N LYS A 133 -11.11 -5.33 -0.75
CA LYS A 133 -12.48 -5.85 -0.76
C LYS A 133 -12.61 -7.16 -1.52
N ASN A 134 -11.92 -7.31 -2.65
CA ASN A 134 -11.94 -8.56 -3.41
C ASN A 134 -11.43 -9.75 -2.56
N PHE A 135 -10.35 -9.59 -1.78
CA PHE A 135 -9.88 -10.66 -0.88
C PHE A 135 -10.84 -10.92 0.28
N GLN A 136 -11.54 -9.89 0.77
CA GLN A 136 -12.61 -10.05 1.76
C GLN A 136 -13.77 -10.86 1.18
N ASP A 137 -14.22 -10.56 -0.04
CA ASP A 137 -15.29 -11.28 -0.70
C ASP A 137 -14.93 -12.75 -0.98
N LEU A 138 -13.63 -13.04 -1.23
CA LEU A 138 -13.09 -14.38 -1.35
C LEU A 138 -12.94 -15.12 0.00
N GLY A 139 -13.26 -14.46 1.12
CA GLY A 139 -13.09 -15.02 2.47
C GLY A 139 -11.63 -15.26 2.88
N LYS A 140 -10.67 -14.56 2.25
CA LYS A 140 -9.23 -14.65 2.55
C LYS A 140 -8.76 -13.55 3.49
N LEU A 141 -9.50 -12.44 3.55
CA LEU A 141 -9.22 -11.29 4.40
C LEU A 141 -10.44 -10.97 5.26
N GLU A 142 -10.24 -10.87 6.56
CA GLU A 142 -11.21 -10.35 7.51
C GLU A 142 -10.87 -8.90 7.83
N ILE A 143 -11.77 -7.97 7.51
CA ILE A 143 -11.60 -6.56 7.88
C ILE A 143 -12.30 -6.31 9.20
N ILE A 144 -11.54 -5.85 10.19
CA ILE A 144 -12.04 -5.49 11.52
C ILE A 144 -12.01 -3.98 11.72
N THR A 145 -12.80 -3.48 12.66
CA THR A 145 -12.93 -2.06 12.98
C THR A 145 -11.72 -1.52 13.74
N CYS A 146 -11.52 -0.21 13.64
CA CYS A 146 -10.55 0.54 14.43
C CYS A 146 -11.08 1.97 14.69
N GLY A 147 -10.39 2.72 15.54
CA GLY A 147 -10.69 4.15 15.70
C GLY A 147 -10.54 4.90 14.38
N ALA A 148 -11.55 5.72 14.02
CA ALA A 148 -11.60 6.38 12.72
C ALA A 148 -10.34 7.20 12.41
N THR A 149 -9.84 7.95 13.40
CA THR A 149 -8.62 8.78 13.31
C THR A 149 -7.48 8.21 14.15
N HIS A 150 -7.57 6.95 14.56
CA HIS A 150 -6.59 6.24 15.37
C HIS A 150 -6.28 6.88 16.74
N GLY A 151 -7.25 7.60 17.32
CA GLY A 151 -7.11 8.15 18.67
C GLY A 151 -6.95 7.05 19.73
N TYR A 152 -6.13 7.31 20.74
CA TYR A 152 -5.96 6.40 21.88
C TYR A 152 -7.16 6.52 22.82
N PHE A 153 -8.14 5.65 22.67
CA PHE A 153 -9.43 5.70 23.37
C PHE A 153 -9.37 5.90 24.89
N PRO A 154 -8.41 5.28 25.64
CA PRO A 154 -8.33 5.50 27.09
C PRO A 154 -8.05 6.95 27.52
N LEU A 155 -7.50 7.78 26.64
CA LEU A 155 -7.20 9.19 26.88
C LEU A 155 -8.18 10.15 26.15
N MET A 156 -9.19 9.62 25.46
CA MET A 156 -10.18 10.44 24.78
C MET A 156 -11.35 10.74 25.74
N ASP A 157 -11.67 12.02 25.90
CA ASP A 157 -12.87 12.42 26.64
C ASP A 157 -14.12 11.93 25.91
N VAL A 158 -14.99 11.25 26.65
CA VAL A 158 -16.33 10.93 26.15
C VAL A 158 -17.13 12.22 26.20
N CYS A 159 -17.35 12.86 25.07
CA CYS A 159 -18.34 13.95 24.98
C CYS A 159 -19.70 13.39 25.39
N ARG A 160 -20.18 13.83 26.54
CA ARG A 160 -21.52 13.51 27.07
C ARG A 160 -22.56 14.36 26.38
#